data_65fef9b922d4fd5ac673f7fd13a59008
#
_entry.id   65fef9b922d4fd5ac673f7fd13a59008
#
_cell.length_a   1.000
_cell.length_b   1.000
_cell.length_c   1.000
_cell.angle_alpha   90.00
_cell.angle_beta   90.00
_cell.angle_gamma   90.00
#
_symmetry.space_group_name_H-M   'P 1'
#
loop_
_entity.id
_entity.type
_entity.pdbx_description
1 polymer ?
#
loop_
_entity_poly.entity_id
_entity_poly.type
_entity_poly.pdbx_seq_one_letter_code
_entity_poly.pdbx_strand_id
1 'polypeptide(L)'
;MEGNLIKINKWLYPVSWLYGTGVWLRNKLFDWGIYKERKFDVPIISVGNITVGGTGKTPHTEYLIRLLQKDYKVAVLSHGYKRKSKGFVLAGPDTSIQMIGDEPFQMKQKFPDIYMAVDRNRCHGIEQLCNSHIAPGTEVIILDDAFQHRYVKPGMNILLVDYHRLICEDALLPAGRMREPENGKSRAHIVIVAKCPKDITPMDLRVLSKQMELYPYQQLYFTTLAYGKLHPLFTVGNAVPLKEIEKDKHILLVTGIASPAKLIQDLSPYNEHIESLAFSDHHNFTARDMELIKKRFMKLPEGKRMIITTEKDSVRLAAHPLMDKTLKPYIYMLPIEVIFLQDQQELFNSNITNYVRKNSRNSRFS
;
A
#
# COMPACT_ATOMS: atom_id res chain seq x y z
N MET A 1 -17.50 -6.53 -19.45
CA MET A 1 -17.15 -6.79 -18.04
C MET A 1 -17.36 -8.26 -17.75
N GLU A 2 -16.32 -9.07 -17.79
CA GLU A 2 -16.38 -10.40 -17.20
C GLU A 2 -16.40 -10.21 -15.68
N GLY A 3 -17.58 -10.31 -15.10
CA GLY A 3 -17.79 -10.12 -13.67
C GLY A 3 -17.08 -11.20 -12.88
N ASN A 4 -15.96 -10.91 -12.25
CA ASN A 4 -15.54 -11.65 -11.08
C ASN A 4 -16.64 -11.50 -10.04
N LEU A 5 -17.59 -12.46 -10.03
CA LEU A 5 -18.69 -12.49 -9.09
C LEU A 5 -18.10 -12.42 -7.67
N ILE A 6 -18.34 -11.31 -7.01
CA ILE A 6 -17.95 -11.12 -5.62
C ILE A 6 -18.63 -12.25 -4.83
N LYS A 7 -17.83 -13.20 -4.34
CA LYS A 7 -18.35 -14.29 -3.53
C LYS A 7 -18.79 -13.75 -2.16
N ILE A 8 -20.07 -13.46 -2.02
CA ILE A 8 -20.71 -13.12 -0.76
C ILE A 8 -21.30 -14.40 -0.17
N ASN A 9 -20.91 -14.72 1.07
CA ASN A 9 -21.47 -15.87 1.77
C ASN A 9 -22.79 -15.46 2.44
N LYS A 10 -23.90 -15.71 1.74
CA LYS A 10 -25.23 -15.31 2.20
C LYS A 10 -25.63 -15.91 3.56
N TRP A 11 -25.14 -17.07 3.94
CA TRP A 11 -25.38 -17.71 5.23
C TRP A 11 -24.81 -16.92 6.41
N LEU A 12 -23.83 -16.08 6.17
CA LEU A 12 -23.19 -15.27 7.19
C LEU A 12 -23.84 -13.88 7.37
N TYR A 13 -24.90 -13.55 6.61
CA TYR A 13 -25.60 -12.27 6.76
C TYR A 13 -26.08 -11.97 8.19
N PRO A 14 -26.65 -12.92 8.97
CA PRO A 14 -27.04 -12.62 10.35
C PRO A 14 -25.87 -12.16 11.22
N VAL A 15 -24.71 -12.78 11.05
CA VAL A 15 -23.48 -12.41 11.77
C VAL A 15 -22.95 -11.05 11.27
N SER A 16 -23.03 -10.81 9.97
CA SER A 16 -22.65 -9.52 9.38
C SER A 16 -23.54 -8.38 9.87
N TRP A 17 -24.81 -8.66 10.09
CA TRP A 17 -25.74 -7.67 10.64
C TRP A 17 -25.35 -7.27 12.08
N LEU A 18 -25.02 -8.25 12.93
CA LEU A 18 -24.52 -8.00 14.30
C LEU A 18 -23.21 -7.19 14.26
N TYR A 19 -22.27 -7.59 13.42
CA TYR A 19 -21.02 -6.85 13.19
C TYR A 19 -21.30 -5.42 12.74
N GLY A 20 -22.17 -5.25 11.74
CA GLY A 20 -22.58 -3.96 11.20
C GLY A 20 -23.23 -3.05 12.23
N THR A 21 -24.06 -3.60 13.10
CA THR A 21 -24.68 -2.85 14.21
C THR A 21 -23.62 -2.32 15.18
N GLY A 22 -22.62 -3.14 15.53
CA GLY A 22 -21.48 -2.70 16.37
C GLY A 22 -20.67 -1.58 15.72
N VAL A 23 -20.35 -1.72 14.44
CA VAL A 23 -19.64 -0.69 13.68
C VAL A 23 -20.47 0.58 13.54
N TRP A 24 -21.76 0.45 13.24
CA TRP A 24 -22.70 1.57 13.15
C TRP A 24 -22.78 2.33 14.48
N LEU A 25 -22.97 1.61 15.60
CA LEU A 25 -23.03 2.23 16.94
C LEU A 25 -21.72 2.98 17.25
N ARG A 26 -20.57 2.34 17.03
CA ARG A 26 -19.27 2.99 17.19
C ARG A 26 -19.18 4.28 16.38
N ASN A 27 -19.57 4.25 15.12
CA ASN A 27 -19.54 5.42 14.26
C ASN A 27 -20.49 6.52 14.73
N LYS A 28 -21.69 6.15 15.20
CA LYS A 28 -22.65 7.10 15.79
C LYS A 28 -22.13 7.76 17.06
N LEU A 29 -21.40 7.04 17.91
CA LEU A 29 -20.75 7.61 19.10
C LEU A 29 -19.73 8.72 18.73
N PHE A 30 -19.04 8.58 17.60
CA PHE A 30 -18.20 9.66 17.07
C PHE A 30 -19.06 10.81 16.50
N ASP A 31 -20.12 10.50 15.73
CA ASP A 31 -20.99 11.52 15.12
C ASP A 31 -21.70 12.36 16.17
N TRP A 32 -22.09 11.77 17.30
CA TRP A 32 -22.67 12.46 18.45
C TRP A 32 -21.65 13.17 19.36
N GLY A 33 -20.34 13.04 19.05
CA GLY A 33 -19.28 13.67 19.83
C GLY A 33 -18.99 13.03 21.17
N ILE A 34 -19.54 11.84 21.46
CA ILE A 34 -19.24 11.04 22.66
C ILE A 34 -17.78 10.56 22.59
N TYR A 35 -17.38 10.02 21.45
CA TYR A 35 -15.97 9.81 21.14
C TYR A 35 -15.42 11.03 20.44
N LYS A 36 -14.37 11.62 21.01
CA LYS A 36 -13.77 12.85 20.48
C LYS A 36 -12.77 12.56 19.38
N GLU A 37 -12.96 13.20 18.24
CA GLU A 37 -11.98 13.27 17.16
C GLU A 37 -11.00 14.41 17.46
N ARG A 38 -9.71 14.15 17.37
CA ARG A 38 -8.66 15.12 17.66
C ARG A 38 -8.06 15.66 16.38
N LYS A 39 -7.97 16.99 16.27
CA LYS A 39 -7.24 17.69 15.21
C LYS A 39 -5.83 18.00 15.70
N PHE A 40 -4.92 18.16 14.77
CA PHE A 40 -3.53 18.54 15.02
C PHE A 40 -3.16 19.69 14.08
N ASP A 41 -2.21 20.52 14.49
CA ASP A 41 -1.80 21.71 13.71
C ASP A 41 -0.96 21.32 12.48
N VAL A 42 -0.28 20.17 12.52
CA VAL A 42 0.44 19.63 11.37
C VAL A 42 -0.54 19.10 10.31
N PRO A 43 -0.32 19.34 9.01
CA PRO A 43 -1.11 18.75 7.95
C PRO A 43 -1.07 17.22 8.00
N ILE A 44 -2.24 16.59 8.07
CA ILE A 44 -2.38 15.14 8.12
C ILE A 44 -3.15 14.65 6.90
N ILE A 45 -2.53 13.73 6.15
CA ILE A 45 -3.15 13.00 5.04
C ILE A 45 -3.35 11.55 5.47
N SER A 46 -4.58 11.07 5.48
CA SER A 46 -4.89 9.67 5.77
C SER A 46 -5.12 8.91 4.47
N VAL A 47 -4.45 7.78 4.31
CA VAL A 47 -4.69 6.81 3.23
C VAL A 47 -5.25 5.55 3.85
N GLY A 48 -6.36 5.05 3.30
CA GLY A 48 -6.95 3.82 3.80
C GLY A 48 -8.06 3.30 2.92
N ASN A 49 -8.71 2.25 3.37
CA ASN A 49 -9.83 1.61 2.70
C ASN A 49 -10.88 1.18 3.72
N ILE A 50 -12.08 0.81 3.25
CA ILE A 50 -13.14 0.24 4.08
C ILE A 50 -13.34 -1.27 3.87
N THR A 51 -12.47 -1.92 3.13
CA THR A 51 -12.51 -3.36 2.85
C THR A 51 -11.29 -4.08 3.42
N VAL A 52 -11.39 -5.39 3.62
CA VAL A 52 -10.21 -6.24 3.91
C VAL A 52 -9.56 -6.65 2.59
N GLY A 53 -8.24 -6.66 2.57
CA GLY A 53 -7.45 -7.09 1.41
C GLY A 53 -6.56 -5.99 0.87
N GLY A 54 -5.80 -6.34 -0.15
CA GLY A 54 -4.82 -5.45 -0.77
C GLY A 54 -5.45 -4.48 -1.78
N THR A 55 -5.96 -3.35 -1.35
CA THR A 55 -6.52 -2.30 -2.23
C THR A 55 -5.46 -1.40 -2.88
N GLY A 56 -4.16 -1.69 -2.65
CA GLY A 56 -3.09 -0.84 -3.16
C GLY A 56 -2.68 0.30 -2.23
N LYS A 57 -2.94 0.20 -0.91
CA LYS A 57 -2.56 1.24 0.07
C LYS A 57 -1.08 1.59 0.01
N THR A 58 -0.20 0.60 0.16
CA THR A 58 1.25 0.82 0.17
C THR A 58 1.76 1.56 -1.07
N PRO A 59 1.43 1.17 -2.32
CA PRO A 59 1.83 1.94 -3.50
C PRO A 59 1.32 3.38 -3.51
N HIS A 60 0.10 3.64 -3.04
CA HIS A 60 -0.44 5.00 -2.98
C HIS A 60 0.18 5.83 -1.85
N THR A 61 0.48 5.22 -0.71
CA THR A 61 1.26 5.86 0.36
C THR A 61 2.67 6.21 -0.13
N GLU A 62 3.33 5.31 -0.83
CA GLU A 62 4.64 5.55 -1.44
C GLU A 62 4.60 6.65 -2.52
N TYR A 63 3.52 6.71 -3.30
CA TYR A 63 3.30 7.79 -4.26
C TYR A 63 3.24 9.15 -3.57
N LEU A 64 2.48 9.27 -2.47
CA LEU A 64 2.40 10.50 -1.69
C LEU A 64 3.73 10.87 -1.04
N ILE A 65 4.49 9.90 -0.53
CA ILE A 65 5.83 10.14 0.01
C ILE A 65 6.72 10.72 -1.09
N ARG A 66 6.77 10.10 -2.26
CA ARG A 66 7.58 10.54 -3.40
C ARG A 66 7.20 11.94 -3.88
N LEU A 67 5.91 12.26 -3.85
CA LEU A 67 5.40 13.58 -4.21
C LEU A 67 5.85 14.65 -3.21
N LEU A 68 5.67 14.37 -1.91
CA LEU A 68 5.82 15.38 -0.86
C LEU A 68 7.25 15.55 -0.33
N GLN A 69 8.06 14.49 -0.32
CA GLN A 69 9.44 14.56 0.24
C GLN A 69 10.38 15.49 -0.52
N LYS A 70 10.00 15.93 -1.72
CA LYS A 70 10.78 16.88 -2.51
C LYS A 70 10.83 18.26 -1.86
N ASP A 71 9.73 18.65 -1.22
CA ASP A 71 9.51 20.01 -0.71
C ASP A 71 9.24 20.06 0.79
N TYR A 72 8.93 18.91 1.42
CA TYR A 72 8.52 18.83 2.82
C TYR A 72 9.23 17.72 3.58
N LYS A 73 9.42 17.93 4.88
CA LYS A 73 9.86 16.90 5.83
C LYS A 73 8.68 16.00 6.16
N VAL A 74 8.63 14.84 5.49
CA VAL A 74 7.52 13.89 5.59
C VAL A 74 7.72 12.92 6.75
N ALA A 75 6.68 12.73 7.55
CA ALA A 75 6.57 11.60 8.47
C ALA A 75 5.45 10.65 8.02
N VAL A 76 5.65 9.35 8.21
CA VAL A 76 4.65 8.32 7.95
C VAL A 76 4.38 7.57 9.24
N LEU A 77 3.10 7.42 9.60
CA LEU A 77 2.67 6.68 10.78
C LEU A 77 1.78 5.51 10.37
N SER A 78 2.29 4.30 10.58
CA SER A 78 1.56 3.05 10.32
C SER A 78 1.20 2.31 11.61
N HIS A 79 0.31 1.31 11.52
CA HIS A 79 -0.03 0.43 12.65
C HIS A 79 1.11 -0.52 13.01
N GLY A 80 1.91 -0.90 12.03
CA GLY A 80 2.90 -1.95 12.19
C GLY A 80 2.24 -3.32 12.33
N TYR A 81 1.50 -3.74 11.30
CA TYR A 81 0.83 -5.05 11.30
C TYR A 81 1.83 -6.19 11.52
N LYS A 82 1.48 -7.15 12.41
CA LYS A 82 2.32 -8.29 12.82
C LYS A 82 3.67 -7.94 13.47
N ARG A 83 3.92 -6.68 13.85
CA ARG A 83 5.14 -6.31 14.60
C ARG A 83 5.17 -6.94 15.99
N LYS A 84 6.35 -7.19 16.51
CA LYS A 84 6.56 -7.70 17.88
C LYS A 84 6.69 -6.58 18.91
N SER A 85 7.08 -5.37 18.49
CA SER A 85 7.24 -4.21 19.37
C SER A 85 5.88 -3.68 19.87
N LYS A 86 5.90 -2.95 20.98
CA LYS A 86 4.73 -2.24 21.55
C LYS A 86 4.99 -0.74 21.62
N GLY A 87 3.91 0.06 21.67
CA GLY A 87 3.99 1.51 21.77
C GLY A 87 4.54 2.16 20.51
N PHE A 88 5.04 3.38 20.65
CA PHE A 88 5.66 4.14 19.57
C PHE A 88 7.07 3.61 19.26
N VAL A 89 7.36 3.43 17.97
CA VAL A 89 8.71 3.12 17.49
C VAL A 89 8.98 3.97 16.26
N LEU A 90 10.02 4.79 16.32
CA LEU A 90 10.57 5.50 15.16
C LEU A 90 11.66 4.64 14.52
N ALA A 91 11.56 4.41 13.21
CA ALA A 91 12.52 3.61 12.48
C ALA A 91 13.86 4.33 12.33
N GLY A 92 14.91 3.72 12.85
CA GLY A 92 16.30 4.12 12.70
C GLY A 92 17.10 3.11 11.87
N PRO A 93 18.42 3.29 11.77
CA PRO A 93 19.31 2.40 11.00
C PRO A 93 19.25 0.93 11.43
N ASP A 94 19.14 0.68 12.73
CA ASP A 94 19.15 -0.67 13.33
C ASP A 94 17.75 -1.28 13.47
N THR A 95 16.73 -0.63 12.90
CA THR A 95 15.36 -1.11 13.02
C THR A 95 15.16 -2.35 12.15
N SER A 96 14.65 -3.43 12.76
CA SER A 96 14.34 -4.66 12.04
C SER A 96 12.87 -4.73 11.61
N ILE A 97 12.59 -5.60 10.63
CA ILE A 97 11.22 -5.92 10.18
C ILE A 97 10.33 -6.32 11.37
N GLN A 98 10.86 -7.09 12.32
CA GLN A 98 10.12 -7.55 13.48
C GLN A 98 9.69 -6.41 14.42
N MET A 99 10.41 -5.29 14.41
CA MET A 99 10.11 -4.12 15.24
C MET A 99 8.97 -3.27 14.67
N ILE A 100 8.90 -3.12 13.35
CA ILE A 100 7.94 -2.18 12.75
C ILE A 100 6.97 -2.83 11.76
N GLY A 101 7.22 -4.09 11.32
CA GLY A 101 6.42 -4.79 10.32
C GLY A 101 6.94 -4.60 8.89
N ASP A 102 6.46 -5.45 7.96
CA ASP A 102 6.97 -5.53 6.59
C ASP A 102 6.79 -4.21 5.80
N GLU A 103 5.55 -3.69 5.75
CA GLU A 103 5.21 -2.52 4.93
C GLU A 103 5.92 -1.24 5.41
N PRO A 104 5.95 -0.90 6.72
CA PRO A 104 6.73 0.22 7.23
C PRO A 104 8.22 0.06 6.98
N PHE A 105 8.75 -1.15 7.10
CA PHE A 105 10.16 -1.42 6.85
C PHE A 105 10.51 -1.24 5.37
N GLN A 106 9.69 -1.75 4.45
CA GLN A 106 9.81 -1.53 3.01
C GLN A 106 9.83 -0.03 2.67
N MET A 107 8.86 0.75 3.18
CA MET A 107 8.80 2.19 2.96
C MET A 107 10.05 2.90 3.48
N LYS A 108 10.55 2.54 4.68
CA LYS A 108 11.76 3.14 5.25
C LYS A 108 13.01 2.84 4.44
N GLN A 109 13.15 1.63 3.92
CA GLN A 109 14.26 1.27 3.03
C GLN A 109 14.21 2.03 1.70
N LYS A 110 13.02 2.18 1.13
CA LYS A 110 12.82 2.86 -0.16
C LYS A 110 12.95 4.38 -0.04
N PHE A 111 12.58 4.94 1.10
CA PHE A 111 12.63 6.37 1.41
C PHE A 111 13.40 6.62 2.71
N PRO A 112 14.73 6.61 2.67
CA PRO A 112 15.55 6.70 3.89
C PRO A 112 15.42 8.03 4.62
N ASP A 113 15.04 9.11 3.93
CA ASP A 113 15.00 10.48 4.46
C ASP A 113 13.69 10.82 5.20
N ILE A 114 12.67 9.97 5.12
CA ILE A 114 11.41 10.18 5.86
C ILE A 114 11.52 9.72 7.32
N TYR A 115 10.69 10.30 8.17
CA TYR A 115 10.41 9.74 9.49
C TYR A 115 9.36 8.65 9.37
N MET A 116 9.78 7.38 9.47
CA MET A 116 8.85 6.24 9.47
C MET A 116 8.61 5.79 10.92
N ALA A 117 7.36 5.87 11.37
CA ALA A 117 6.99 5.48 12.73
C ALA A 117 5.81 4.50 12.73
N VAL A 118 5.73 3.72 13.79
CA VAL A 118 4.60 2.82 14.04
C VAL A 118 4.05 3.00 15.44
N ASP A 119 2.74 3.11 15.54
CA ASP A 119 2.02 3.13 16.81
C ASP A 119 0.58 2.63 16.59
N ARG A 120 0.03 1.88 17.53
CA ARG A 120 -1.40 1.52 17.54
C ARG A 120 -2.27 2.73 17.90
N ASN A 121 -1.81 3.57 18.82
CA ASN A 121 -2.45 4.82 19.18
C ASN A 121 -1.98 5.93 18.25
N ARG A 122 -2.79 6.24 17.22
CA ARG A 122 -2.44 7.24 16.22
C ARG A 122 -2.29 8.65 16.81
N CYS A 123 -3.10 9.00 17.82
CA CYS A 123 -2.97 10.30 18.48
C CYS A 123 -1.62 10.44 19.16
N HIS A 124 -1.22 9.44 19.95
CA HIS A 124 0.09 9.40 20.59
C HIS A 124 1.23 9.41 19.57
N GLY A 125 1.11 8.58 18.50
CA GLY A 125 2.13 8.55 17.45
C GLY A 125 2.32 9.90 16.75
N ILE A 126 1.23 10.65 16.50
CA ILE A 126 1.29 12.00 15.93
C ILE A 126 1.96 12.98 16.90
N GLU A 127 1.62 12.91 18.20
CA GLU A 127 2.27 13.74 19.22
C GLU A 127 3.78 13.54 19.26
N GLN A 128 4.22 12.27 19.19
CA GLN A 128 5.65 11.95 19.14
C GLN A 128 6.30 12.49 17.86
N LEU A 129 5.63 12.39 16.69
CA LEU A 129 6.14 12.92 15.43
C LEU A 129 6.14 14.44 15.35
N CYS A 130 5.30 15.13 16.14
CA CYS A 130 5.32 16.58 16.28
C CYS A 130 6.38 17.06 17.29
N ASN A 131 6.96 16.16 18.07
CA ASN A 131 8.01 16.51 19.03
C ASN A 131 9.34 16.73 18.31
N SER A 132 9.87 17.95 18.39
CA SER A 132 11.12 18.34 17.74
C SER A 132 12.36 17.58 18.21
N HIS A 133 12.33 16.95 19.37
CA HIS A 133 13.41 16.07 19.85
C HIS A 133 13.38 14.68 19.23
N ILE A 134 12.21 14.25 18.70
CA ILE A 134 12.02 12.91 18.13
C ILE A 134 12.06 12.95 16.62
N ALA A 135 11.31 13.86 15.99
CA ALA A 135 11.21 14.02 14.55
C ALA A 135 11.30 15.51 14.16
N PRO A 136 12.51 16.10 14.26
CA PRO A 136 12.70 17.52 14.06
C PRO A 136 12.25 17.98 12.66
N GLY A 137 11.48 19.05 12.64
CA GLY A 137 11.05 19.69 11.39
C GLY A 137 9.98 18.92 10.61
N THR A 138 9.23 18.01 11.23
CA THR A 138 8.09 17.35 10.56
C THR A 138 7.08 18.39 10.07
N GLU A 139 6.82 18.44 8.76
CA GLU A 139 5.93 19.40 8.12
C GLU A 139 4.62 18.78 7.62
N VAL A 140 4.59 17.47 7.41
CA VAL A 140 3.40 16.73 7.00
C VAL A 140 3.45 15.29 7.51
N ILE A 141 2.30 14.76 7.96
CA ILE A 141 2.17 13.38 8.42
C ILE A 141 1.22 12.62 7.50
N ILE A 142 1.67 11.49 6.97
CA ILE A 142 0.85 10.54 6.23
C ILE A 142 0.48 9.40 7.18
N LEU A 143 -0.82 9.15 7.34
CA LEU A 143 -1.34 8.02 8.10
C LEU A 143 -1.63 6.86 7.16
N ASP A 144 -0.91 5.78 7.31
CA ASP A 144 -1.10 4.55 6.55
C ASP A 144 -2.11 3.63 7.21
N ASP A 145 -3.08 3.12 6.42
CA ASP A 145 -4.22 2.27 6.83
C ASP A 145 -4.98 2.84 8.05
N ALA A 146 -5.39 4.11 7.98
CA ALA A 146 -5.96 4.81 9.12
C ALA A 146 -7.43 5.23 8.95
N PHE A 147 -8.11 4.84 7.89
CA PHE A 147 -9.48 5.28 7.60
C PHE A 147 -10.48 4.95 8.72
N GLN A 148 -10.27 3.84 9.45
CA GLN A 148 -11.08 3.43 10.61
C GLN A 148 -10.68 4.14 11.92
N HIS A 149 -9.55 4.84 11.95
CA HIS A 149 -9.01 5.48 13.17
C HIS A 149 -9.61 6.87 13.40
N ARG A 150 -10.91 6.94 13.69
CA ARG A 150 -11.68 8.18 13.86
C ARG A 150 -11.25 9.06 15.05
N TYR A 151 -10.43 8.56 15.97
CA TYR A 151 -9.86 9.41 17.03
C TYR A 151 -8.95 10.52 16.50
N VAL A 152 -8.38 10.35 15.32
CA VAL A 152 -7.68 11.41 14.58
C VAL A 152 -8.61 11.95 13.51
N LYS A 153 -8.74 13.27 13.41
CA LYS A 153 -9.42 13.94 12.32
C LYS A 153 -8.40 14.46 11.31
N PRO A 154 -8.07 13.71 10.25
CA PRO A 154 -7.15 14.18 9.22
C PRO A 154 -7.77 15.34 8.45
N GLY A 155 -6.94 16.26 7.99
CA GLY A 155 -7.42 17.33 7.15
C GLY A 155 -7.62 16.91 5.68
N MET A 156 -6.94 15.84 5.25
CA MET A 156 -7.16 15.18 3.96
C MET A 156 -7.35 13.68 4.18
N ASN A 157 -8.44 13.11 3.71
CA ASN A 157 -8.76 11.69 3.86
C ASN A 157 -8.96 11.06 2.48
N ILE A 158 -8.09 10.10 2.13
CA ILE A 158 -8.08 9.40 0.84
C ILE A 158 -8.59 7.99 1.05
N LEU A 159 -9.69 7.66 0.37
CA LEU A 159 -10.30 6.34 0.37
C LEU A 159 -9.91 5.58 -0.90
N LEU A 160 -9.29 4.42 -0.73
CA LEU A 160 -8.98 3.51 -1.83
C LEU A 160 -10.08 2.46 -1.98
N VAL A 161 -10.53 2.27 -3.21
CA VAL A 161 -11.52 1.25 -3.61
C VAL A 161 -10.88 0.36 -4.67
N ASP A 162 -10.99 -0.95 -4.53
CA ASP A 162 -10.49 -1.90 -5.54
C ASP A 162 -11.47 -1.98 -6.71
N TYR A 163 -10.99 -1.76 -7.94
CA TYR A 163 -11.78 -1.89 -9.17
C TYR A 163 -12.47 -3.25 -9.30
N HIS A 164 -11.78 -4.33 -8.89
CA HIS A 164 -12.31 -5.69 -8.97
C HIS A 164 -13.31 -6.02 -7.86
N ARG A 165 -13.53 -5.08 -6.92
CA ARG A 165 -14.41 -5.26 -5.78
C ARG A 165 -14.90 -3.91 -5.26
N LEU A 166 -15.88 -3.35 -5.94
CA LEU A 166 -16.48 -2.07 -5.57
C LEU A 166 -17.20 -2.16 -4.21
N ILE A 167 -17.15 -1.08 -3.47
CA ILE A 167 -17.79 -1.01 -2.13
C ILE A 167 -19.32 -1.06 -2.19
N CYS A 168 -19.93 -0.62 -3.31
CA CYS A 168 -21.36 -0.70 -3.55
C CYS A 168 -21.85 -2.12 -3.86
N GLU A 169 -20.97 -3.04 -4.21
CA GLU A 169 -21.29 -4.43 -4.58
C GLU A 169 -20.91 -5.44 -3.50
N ASP A 170 -20.27 -5.00 -2.41
CA ASP A 170 -19.75 -5.87 -1.36
C ASP A 170 -20.62 -5.82 -0.09
N ALA A 171 -20.43 -6.81 0.79
CA ALA A 171 -21.12 -6.92 2.06
C ALA A 171 -20.14 -6.75 3.23
N LEU A 172 -20.71 -6.46 4.42
CA LEU A 172 -19.93 -6.39 5.65
C LEU A 172 -19.35 -7.75 6.04
N LEU A 173 -18.25 -7.72 6.77
CA LEU A 173 -17.68 -8.90 7.41
C LEU A 173 -18.73 -9.58 8.32
N PRO A 174 -18.75 -10.93 8.38
CA PRO A 174 -17.94 -11.89 7.64
C PRO A 174 -18.57 -12.36 6.32
N ALA A 175 -19.77 -11.90 5.92
CA ALA A 175 -20.41 -12.32 4.68
C ALA A 175 -19.68 -11.81 3.43
N GLY A 176 -19.19 -10.57 3.47
CA GLY A 176 -18.32 -9.95 2.47
C GLY A 176 -16.97 -9.57 3.07
N ARG A 177 -16.37 -8.49 2.52
CA ARG A 177 -15.05 -7.99 2.96
C ARG A 177 -15.08 -6.57 3.51
N MET A 178 -16.25 -5.94 3.64
CA MET A 178 -16.32 -4.58 4.16
C MET A 178 -16.12 -4.56 5.67
N ARG A 179 -15.20 -3.71 6.15
CA ARG A 179 -14.93 -3.41 7.57
C ARG A 179 -15.97 -2.43 8.15
N GLU A 180 -16.56 -1.61 7.29
CA GLU A 180 -17.59 -0.61 7.63
C GLU A 180 -18.61 -0.50 6.49
N PRO A 181 -19.83 -0.02 6.79
CA PRO A 181 -20.81 0.25 5.76
C PRO A 181 -20.32 1.25 4.71
N GLU A 182 -20.87 1.16 3.50
CA GLU A 182 -20.50 2.01 2.37
C GLU A 182 -20.63 3.51 2.68
N ASN A 183 -21.61 3.91 3.49
CA ASN A 183 -21.78 5.31 3.90
C ASN A 183 -20.57 5.88 4.65
N GLY A 184 -19.66 5.04 5.15
CA GLY A 184 -18.35 5.45 5.67
C GLY A 184 -17.51 6.25 4.66
N LYS A 185 -17.78 6.08 3.35
CA LYS A 185 -17.15 6.87 2.28
C LYS A 185 -17.36 8.38 2.43
N SER A 186 -18.42 8.81 3.13
CA SER A 186 -18.69 10.25 3.38
C SER A 186 -17.55 10.97 4.11
N ARG A 187 -16.67 10.27 4.80
CA ARG A 187 -15.50 10.88 5.46
C ARG A 187 -14.33 11.16 4.51
N ALA A 188 -14.36 10.61 3.30
CA ALA A 188 -13.31 10.82 2.31
C ALA A 188 -13.44 12.18 1.63
N HIS A 189 -12.33 12.86 1.41
CA HIS A 189 -12.22 14.02 0.54
C HIS A 189 -11.89 13.61 -0.89
N ILE A 190 -11.07 12.56 -1.00
CA ILE A 190 -10.67 11.95 -2.26
C ILE A 190 -11.01 10.47 -2.23
N VAL A 191 -11.61 9.98 -3.31
CA VAL A 191 -11.84 8.56 -3.55
C VAL A 191 -11.01 8.14 -4.76
N ILE A 192 -10.25 7.08 -4.64
CA ILE A 192 -9.45 6.53 -5.73
C ILE A 192 -9.91 5.11 -6.02
N VAL A 193 -10.45 4.87 -7.21
CA VAL A 193 -10.66 3.51 -7.71
C VAL A 193 -9.33 3.01 -8.26
N ALA A 194 -8.72 2.09 -7.52
CA ALA A 194 -7.38 1.58 -7.79
C ALA A 194 -7.43 0.24 -8.55
N LYS A 195 -6.32 -0.10 -9.22
CA LYS A 195 -6.15 -1.32 -10.01
C LYS A 195 -7.09 -1.42 -11.22
N CYS A 196 -7.50 -0.30 -11.76
CA CYS A 196 -8.22 -0.28 -13.02
C CYS A 196 -7.39 -0.95 -14.14
N PRO A 197 -8.00 -1.65 -15.11
CA PRO A 197 -7.32 -2.07 -16.32
C PRO A 197 -6.70 -0.90 -17.05
N LYS A 198 -5.56 -1.12 -17.73
CA LYS A 198 -4.89 -0.05 -18.49
C LYS A 198 -5.69 0.40 -19.71
N ASP A 199 -6.49 -0.49 -20.25
CA ASP A 199 -7.35 -0.33 -21.43
C ASP A 199 -8.80 -0.01 -21.10
N ILE A 200 -9.09 0.39 -19.85
CA ILE A 200 -10.45 0.78 -19.43
C ILE A 200 -10.99 1.92 -20.28
N THR A 201 -12.22 1.77 -20.77
CA THR A 201 -12.83 2.75 -21.65
C THR A 201 -13.39 3.96 -20.89
N PRO A 202 -13.51 5.15 -21.54
CA PRO A 202 -14.17 6.31 -20.92
C PRO A 202 -15.63 6.02 -20.51
N MET A 203 -16.31 5.11 -21.20
CA MET A 203 -17.66 4.70 -20.86
C MET A 203 -17.68 3.91 -19.54
N ASP A 204 -16.75 2.96 -19.35
CA ASP A 204 -16.64 2.20 -18.12
C ASP A 204 -16.33 3.12 -16.93
N LEU A 205 -15.45 4.11 -17.12
CA LEU A 205 -15.15 5.11 -16.08
C LEU A 205 -16.39 5.94 -15.69
N ARG A 206 -17.25 6.29 -16.65
CA ARG A 206 -18.54 6.97 -16.37
C ARG A 206 -19.48 6.07 -15.58
N VAL A 207 -19.57 4.79 -15.92
CA VAL A 207 -20.40 3.82 -15.19
C VAL A 207 -19.90 3.71 -13.75
N LEU A 208 -18.60 3.52 -13.55
CA LEU A 208 -17.98 3.47 -12.22
C LEU A 208 -18.23 4.75 -11.41
N SER A 209 -18.11 5.92 -12.04
CA SER A 209 -18.38 7.20 -11.38
C SER A 209 -19.81 7.29 -10.86
N LYS A 210 -20.79 6.79 -11.63
CA LYS A 210 -22.20 6.73 -11.21
C LYS A 210 -22.43 5.71 -10.09
N GLN A 211 -21.81 4.52 -10.20
CA GLN A 211 -21.95 3.45 -9.18
C GLN A 211 -21.36 3.86 -7.83
N MET A 212 -20.32 4.69 -7.83
CA MET A 212 -19.69 5.16 -6.59
C MET A 212 -20.57 6.15 -5.81
N GLU A 213 -21.56 6.80 -6.43
CA GLU A 213 -22.50 7.73 -5.77
C GLU A 213 -21.81 8.68 -4.78
N LEU A 214 -20.81 9.43 -5.28
CA LEU A 214 -20.02 10.30 -4.44
C LEU A 214 -20.75 11.58 -4.07
N TYR A 215 -20.41 12.13 -2.91
CA TYR A 215 -20.91 13.43 -2.49
C TYR A 215 -20.25 14.58 -3.28
N PRO A 216 -20.93 15.74 -3.46
CA PRO A 216 -20.43 16.85 -4.28
C PRO A 216 -19.05 17.42 -3.87
N TYR A 217 -18.65 17.24 -2.61
CA TYR A 217 -17.35 17.71 -2.10
C TYR A 217 -16.21 16.69 -2.32
N GLN A 218 -16.53 15.48 -2.78
CA GLN A 218 -15.55 14.43 -3.00
C GLN A 218 -14.98 14.49 -4.42
N GLN A 219 -13.69 14.21 -4.53
CA GLN A 219 -13.02 14.07 -5.81
C GLN A 219 -12.77 12.60 -6.11
N LEU A 220 -13.03 12.19 -7.36
CA LEU A 220 -12.83 10.83 -7.85
C LEU A 220 -11.63 10.77 -8.78
N TYR A 221 -10.75 9.81 -8.52
CA TYR A 221 -9.62 9.48 -9.38
C TYR A 221 -9.60 8.00 -9.69
N PHE A 222 -9.00 7.67 -10.83
CA PHE A 222 -8.80 6.29 -11.26
C PHE A 222 -7.32 6.03 -11.42
N THR A 223 -6.85 4.90 -10.88
CA THR A 223 -5.45 4.51 -10.97
C THR A 223 -5.30 3.08 -11.42
N THR A 224 -4.23 2.82 -12.17
CA THR A 224 -3.74 1.47 -12.45
C THR A 224 -2.41 1.24 -11.75
N LEU A 225 -2.05 -0.02 -11.57
CA LEU A 225 -0.73 -0.41 -11.09
C LEU A 225 0.11 -0.87 -12.28
N ALA A 226 1.29 -0.32 -12.38
CA ALA A 226 2.27 -0.72 -13.39
C ALA A 226 3.54 -1.25 -12.71
N TYR A 227 4.28 -2.08 -13.41
CA TYR A 227 5.59 -2.51 -12.96
C TYR A 227 6.64 -1.50 -13.42
N GLY A 228 7.50 -1.11 -12.49
CA GLY A 228 8.64 -0.27 -12.77
C GLY A 228 9.82 -1.05 -13.35
N LYS A 229 11.01 -0.45 -13.32
CA LYS A 229 12.25 -1.11 -13.73
C LYS A 229 12.70 -2.11 -12.66
N LEU A 230 13.31 -3.19 -13.07
CA LEU A 230 13.93 -4.15 -12.16
C LEU A 230 15.14 -3.54 -11.47
N HIS A 231 15.16 -3.55 -10.15
CA HIS A 231 16.29 -3.07 -9.36
C HIS A 231 17.09 -4.26 -8.80
N PRO A 232 18.43 -4.30 -8.98
CA PRO A 232 19.26 -5.27 -8.29
C PRO A 232 19.04 -5.18 -6.77
N LEU A 233 18.84 -6.31 -6.10
CA LEU A 233 18.52 -6.32 -4.66
C LEU A 233 19.76 -6.18 -3.77
N PHE A 234 20.90 -6.71 -4.18
CA PHE A 234 22.12 -6.82 -3.35
C PHE A 234 23.34 -6.13 -3.96
N THR A 235 23.27 -5.75 -5.22
CA THR A 235 24.41 -5.15 -5.92
C THR A 235 24.08 -3.73 -6.35
N VAL A 236 25.10 -2.90 -6.40
CA VAL A 236 24.98 -1.57 -7.02
C VAL A 236 24.96 -1.78 -8.53
N GLY A 237 23.87 -1.43 -9.18
CA GLY A 237 23.71 -1.58 -10.62
C GLY A 237 22.56 -0.74 -11.14
N ASN A 238 22.50 -0.57 -12.47
CA ASN A 238 21.41 0.16 -13.10
C ASN A 238 20.11 -0.64 -13.06
N ALA A 239 19.01 0.07 -12.89
CA ALA A 239 17.68 -0.52 -13.02
C ALA A 239 17.41 -0.92 -14.48
N VAL A 240 16.93 -2.14 -14.68
CA VAL A 240 16.68 -2.73 -16.02
C VAL A 240 15.20 -2.63 -16.35
N PRO A 241 14.81 -1.92 -17.43
CA PRO A 241 13.43 -1.94 -17.91
C PRO A 241 12.99 -3.37 -18.28
N LEU A 242 11.74 -3.74 -18.00
CA LEU A 242 11.22 -5.08 -18.36
C LEU A 242 11.35 -5.39 -19.85
N LYS A 243 11.24 -4.37 -20.72
CA LYS A 243 11.39 -4.52 -22.18
C LYS A 243 12.83 -4.82 -22.63
N GLU A 244 13.81 -4.55 -21.79
CA GLU A 244 15.23 -4.78 -22.05
C GLU A 244 15.73 -6.11 -21.49
N ILE A 245 14.87 -6.92 -20.89
CA ILE A 245 15.21 -8.29 -20.51
C ILE A 245 15.48 -9.07 -21.81
N GLU A 246 16.67 -9.65 -21.91
CA GLU A 246 17.04 -10.52 -23.02
C GLU A 246 16.04 -11.68 -23.12
N LYS A 247 15.50 -11.95 -24.31
CA LYS A 247 14.45 -12.96 -24.52
C LYS A 247 14.87 -14.39 -24.17
N ASP A 248 16.17 -14.65 -24.22
CA ASP A 248 16.76 -15.95 -23.87
C ASP A 248 17.12 -16.09 -22.38
N LYS A 249 16.84 -15.06 -21.56
CA LYS A 249 16.96 -15.14 -20.10
C LYS A 249 15.89 -16.08 -19.53
N HIS A 250 16.29 -16.91 -18.61
CA HIS A 250 15.38 -17.76 -17.82
C HIS A 250 15.11 -17.09 -16.46
N ILE A 251 13.86 -16.82 -16.18
CA ILE A 251 13.41 -16.11 -14.98
C ILE A 251 12.88 -17.10 -13.96
N LEU A 252 13.47 -17.14 -12.77
CA LEU A 252 12.86 -17.74 -11.60
C LEU A 252 12.08 -16.66 -10.84
N LEU A 253 10.77 -16.70 -10.93
CA LEU A 253 9.88 -15.76 -10.24
C LEU A 253 9.57 -16.28 -8.84
N VAL A 254 10.16 -15.65 -7.81
CA VAL A 254 9.98 -16.01 -6.40
C VAL A 254 9.03 -15.04 -5.74
N THR A 255 7.86 -15.54 -5.32
CA THR A 255 6.80 -14.67 -4.78
C THR A 255 6.04 -15.30 -3.61
N GLY A 256 5.70 -14.48 -2.60
CA GLY A 256 4.77 -14.79 -1.51
C GLY A 256 3.60 -13.80 -1.50
N ILE A 257 2.85 -13.74 -2.62
CA ILE A 257 1.70 -12.86 -2.82
C ILE A 257 0.42 -13.64 -3.10
N ALA A 258 -0.73 -13.00 -2.87
CA ALA A 258 -2.05 -13.64 -3.02
C ALA A 258 -2.39 -14.07 -4.46
N SER A 259 -1.82 -13.45 -5.49
CA SER A 259 -2.15 -13.70 -6.90
C SER A 259 -0.89 -13.80 -7.79
N PRO A 260 -0.08 -14.86 -7.65
CA PRO A 260 1.13 -15.01 -8.46
C PRO A 260 0.81 -15.24 -9.95
N ALA A 261 -0.31 -15.86 -10.29
CA ALA A 261 -0.72 -16.13 -11.67
C ALA A 261 -0.90 -14.83 -12.48
N LYS A 262 -1.46 -13.78 -11.90
CA LYS A 262 -1.58 -12.49 -12.58
C LYS A 262 -0.22 -11.88 -12.88
N LEU A 263 0.73 -11.95 -11.94
CA LEU A 263 2.08 -11.45 -12.15
C LEU A 263 2.80 -12.18 -13.29
N ILE A 264 2.62 -13.52 -13.38
CA ILE A 264 3.17 -14.30 -14.48
C ILE A 264 2.55 -13.85 -15.82
N GLN A 265 1.23 -13.70 -15.88
CA GLN A 265 0.52 -13.21 -17.05
C GLN A 265 1.00 -11.81 -17.47
N ASP A 266 1.23 -10.92 -16.52
CA ASP A 266 1.69 -9.56 -16.77
C ASP A 266 3.17 -9.51 -17.23
N LEU A 267 3.99 -10.50 -16.85
CA LEU A 267 5.40 -10.60 -17.25
C LEU A 267 5.60 -11.38 -18.56
N SER A 268 4.69 -12.28 -18.93
CA SER A 268 4.81 -13.14 -20.13
C SER A 268 5.02 -12.37 -21.45
N PRO A 269 4.49 -11.13 -21.66
CA PRO A 269 4.81 -10.36 -22.85
C PRO A 269 6.28 -9.92 -22.96
N TYR A 270 7.01 -9.90 -21.86
CA TYR A 270 8.41 -9.49 -21.81
C TYR A 270 9.37 -10.67 -21.92
N ASN A 271 8.98 -11.84 -21.41
CA ASN A 271 9.80 -13.06 -21.47
C ASN A 271 8.94 -14.32 -21.36
N GLU A 272 9.23 -15.32 -22.20
CA GLU A 272 8.47 -16.59 -22.25
C GLU A 272 9.02 -17.65 -21.27
N HIS A 273 10.27 -17.50 -20.81
CA HIS A 273 10.94 -18.48 -19.97
C HIS A 273 10.81 -18.13 -18.49
N ILE A 274 9.58 -18.19 -17.95
CA ILE A 274 9.29 -17.86 -16.55
C ILE A 274 8.94 -19.15 -15.79
N GLU A 275 9.79 -19.55 -14.86
CA GLU A 275 9.50 -20.58 -13.86
C GLU A 275 9.01 -19.90 -12.57
N SER A 276 7.84 -20.28 -12.05
CA SER A 276 7.29 -19.71 -10.83
C SER A 276 7.56 -20.59 -9.62
N LEU A 277 8.04 -19.95 -8.54
CA LEU A 277 8.13 -20.53 -7.21
C LEU A 277 7.29 -19.66 -6.26
N ALA A 278 6.02 -20.06 -6.14
CA ALA A 278 5.04 -19.31 -5.36
C ALA A 278 4.92 -19.88 -3.94
N PHE A 279 4.94 -18.97 -2.95
CA PHE A 279 4.72 -19.23 -1.53
C PHE A 279 3.39 -18.60 -1.09
N SER A 280 2.94 -18.89 0.13
CA SER A 280 1.75 -18.27 0.71
C SER A 280 1.94 -16.76 0.92
N ASP A 281 0.84 -16.01 0.92
CA ASP A 281 0.91 -14.56 1.18
C ASP A 281 1.50 -14.28 2.57
N HIS A 282 2.40 -13.31 2.63
CA HIS A 282 3.19 -12.99 3.83
C HIS A 282 4.11 -14.12 4.31
N HIS A 283 4.60 -14.97 3.42
CA HIS A 283 5.47 -16.10 3.76
C HIS A 283 6.79 -15.63 4.42
N ASN A 284 7.15 -16.26 5.53
CA ASN A 284 8.46 -16.10 6.14
C ASN A 284 9.38 -17.19 5.57
N PHE A 285 10.32 -16.80 4.75
CA PHE A 285 11.27 -17.74 4.13
C PHE A 285 12.04 -18.51 5.18
N THR A 286 12.11 -19.83 5.03
CA THR A 286 12.85 -20.75 5.90
C THR A 286 14.17 -21.16 5.24
N ALA A 287 15.05 -21.82 6.00
CA ALA A 287 16.27 -22.41 5.44
C ALA A 287 16.00 -23.38 4.28
N ARG A 288 14.91 -24.16 4.37
CA ARG A 288 14.49 -25.10 3.30
C ARG A 288 14.05 -24.34 2.05
N ASP A 289 13.38 -23.22 2.23
CA ASP A 289 12.95 -22.38 1.08
C ASP A 289 14.16 -21.76 0.39
N MET A 290 15.17 -21.32 1.14
CA MET A 290 16.42 -20.81 0.56
C MET A 290 17.17 -21.88 -0.25
N GLU A 291 17.24 -23.11 0.25
CA GLU A 291 17.79 -24.23 -0.48
C GLU A 291 16.96 -24.56 -1.73
N LEU A 292 15.64 -24.52 -1.64
CA LEU A 292 14.74 -24.76 -2.78
C LEU A 292 14.94 -23.71 -3.87
N ILE A 293 15.01 -22.42 -3.50
CA ILE A 293 15.30 -21.31 -4.42
C ILE A 293 16.64 -21.56 -5.13
N LYS A 294 17.69 -21.88 -4.35
CA LYS A 294 19.00 -22.19 -4.92
C LYS A 294 18.95 -23.36 -5.87
N LYS A 295 18.34 -24.48 -5.48
CA LYS A 295 18.22 -25.69 -6.31
C LYS A 295 17.48 -25.43 -7.60
N ARG A 296 16.38 -24.65 -7.58
CA ARG A 296 15.61 -24.28 -8.78
C ARG A 296 16.42 -23.36 -9.68
N PHE A 297 17.04 -22.33 -9.12
CA PHE A 297 17.88 -21.42 -9.88
C PHE A 297 19.07 -22.10 -10.57
N MET A 298 19.74 -23.06 -9.89
CA MET A 298 20.88 -23.78 -10.45
C MET A 298 20.50 -24.74 -11.59
N LYS A 299 19.21 -25.10 -11.74
CA LYS A 299 18.71 -25.89 -12.88
C LYS A 299 18.53 -25.07 -14.15
N LEU A 300 18.43 -23.74 -14.03
CA LEU A 300 18.32 -22.85 -15.18
C LEU A 300 19.66 -22.74 -15.93
N PRO A 301 19.65 -22.47 -17.25
CA PRO A 301 20.86 -22.36 -18.07
C PRO A 301 21.84 -21.32 -17.50
N GLU A 302 23.08 -21.72 -17.36
CA GLU A 302 24.12 -20.85 -16.83
C GLU A 302 24.35 -19.63 -17.74
N GLY A 303 24.63 -18.47 -17.15
CA GLY A 303 24.80 -17.19 -17.85
C GLY A 303 23.50 -16.53 -18.35
N LYS A 304 22.40 -17.29 -18.46
CA LYS A 304 21.12 -16.80 -18.96
C LYS A 304 19.99 -16.88 -17.94
N ARG A 305 20.31 -16.74 -16.66
CA ARG A 305 19.33 -16.91 -15.56
C ARG A 305 19.27 -15.68 -14.66
N MET A 306 18.08 -15.42 -14.12
CA MET A 306 17.82 -14.36 -13.14
C MET A 306 16.70 -14.74 -12.18
N ILE A 307 16.68 -14.14 -11.01
CA ILE A 307 15.58 -14.24 -10.04
C ILE A 307 14.86 -12.91 -10.02
N ILE A 308 13.54 -12.92 -10.17
CA ILE A 308 12.69 -11.76 -9.95
C ILE A 308 11.83 -12.02 -8.71
N THR A 309 11.75 -11.04 -7.85
CA THR A 309 10.88 -11.05 -6.66
C THR A 309 10.09 -9.75 -6.54
N THR A 310 9.00 -9.77 -5.77
CA THR A 310 8.21 -8.56 -5.51
C THR A 310 8.90 -7.65 -4.50
N GLU A 311 8.55 -6.36 -4.45
CA GLU A 311 9.06 -5.45 -3.41
C GLU A 311 8.80 -5.97 -2.00
N LYS A 312 7.61 -6.52 -1.76
CA LYS A 312 7.20 -7.05 -0.46
C LYS A 312 8.08 -8.24 -0.02
N ASP A 313 8.39 -9.14 -0.96
CA ASP A 313 9.18 -10.33 -0.67
C ASP A 313 10.68 -10.04 -0.66
N SER A 314 11.13 -9.04 -1.43
CA SER A 314 12.54 -8.63 -1.49
C SER A 314 13.08 -8.24 -0.12
N VAL A 315 12.28 -7.55 0.68
CA VAL A 315 12.64 -7.13 2.04
C VAL A 315 12.96 -8.33 2.93
N ARG A 316 12.14 -9.39 2.85
CA ARG A 316 12.32 -10.62 3.63
C ARG A 316 13.49 -11.46 3.12
N LEU A 317 13.65 -11.53 1.80
CA LEU A 317 14.80 -12.20 1.19
C LEU A 317 16.11 -11.50 1.53
N ALA A 318 16.14 -10.15 1.50
CA ALA A 318 17.32 -9.37 1.84
C ALA A 318 17.75 -9.54 3.31
N ALA A 319 16.78 -9.63 4.22
CA ALA A 319 17.01 -9.78 5.64
C ALA A 319 17.31 -11.24 6.06
N HIS A 320 17.24 -12.21 5.14
CA HIS A 320 17.40 -13.63 5.51
C HIS A 320 18.87 -13.98 5.77
N PRO A 321 19.21 -14.51 6.97
CA PRO A 321 20.62 -14.74 7.35
C PRO A 321 21.33 -15.80 6.50
N LEU A 322 20.57 -16.73 5.91
CA LEU A 322 21.09 -17.80 5.05
C LEU A 322 21.00 -17.48 3.55
N MET A 323 20.88 -16.19 3.19
CA MET A 323 20.91 -15.80 1.77
C MET A 323 22.25 -16.14 1.13
N ASP A 324 22.23 -17.06 0.17
CA ASP A 324 23.42 -17.53 -0.51
C ASP A 324 24.10 -16.41 -1.30
N LYS A 325 25.39 -16.23 -1.07
CA LYS A 325 26.20 -15.19 -1.74
C LYS A 325 26.23 -15.37 -3.26
N THR A 326 26.15 -16.62 -3.75
CA THR A 326 26.16 -16.93 -5.18
C THR A 326 24.87 -16.52 -5.92
N LEU A 327 23.76 -16.36 -5.19
CA LEU A 327 22.48 -15.92 -5.75
C LEU A 327 22.37 -14.40 -5.81
N LYS A 328 23.03 -13.68 -4.90
CA LYS A 328 22.88 -12.23 -4.74
C LYS A 328 23.02 -11.40 -6.03
N PRO A 329 23.96 -11.69 -6.95
CA PRO A 329 24.09 -10.92 -8.19
C PRO A 329 22.93 -11.08 -9.17
N TYR A 330 22.11 -12.11 -9.00
CA TYR A 330 21.04 -12.47 -9.93
C TYR A 330 19.64 -12.11 -9.42
N ILE A 331 19.51 -11.54 -8.21
CA ILE A 331 18.21 -11.23 -7.62
C ILE A 331 17.83 -9.78 -7.90
N TYR A 332 16.66 -9.62 -8.54
CA TYR A 332 16.09 -8.33 -8.88
C TYR A 332 14.72 -8.17 -8.21
N MET A 333 14.49 -6.99 -7.70
CA MET A 333 13.21 -6.55 -7.17
C MET A 333 12.39 -5.89 -8.27
N LEU A 334 11.13 -6.27 -8.39
CA LEU A 334 10.16 -5.67 -9.30
C LEU A 334 9.25 -4.71 -8.52
N PRO A 335 9.43 -3.39 -8.66
CA PRO A 335 8.61 -2.40 -7.99
C PRO A 335 7.25 -2.25 -8.68
N ILE A 336 6.27 -1.80 -7.89
CA ILE A 336 4.94 -1.42 -8.37
C ILE A 336 4.80 0.10 -8.28
N GLU A 337 4.29 0.70 -9.33
CA GLU A 337 4.05 2.13 -9.44
C GLU A 337 2.58 2.44 -9.69
N VAL A 338 2.10 3.52 -9.10
CA VAL A 338 0.75 4.05 -9.34
C VAL A 338 0.78 4.96 -10.55
N ILE A 339 -0.11 4.70 -11.51
CA ILE A 339 -0.35 5.55 -12.66
C ILE A 339 -1.79 6.06 -12.60
N PHE A 340 -1.96 7.36 -12.65
CA PHE A 340 -3.28 7.99 -12.78
C PHE A 340 -3.78 7.88 -14.22
N LEU A 341 -5.04 7.55 -14.37
CA LEU A 341 -5.72 7.51 -15.66
C LEU A 341 -6.32 8.89 -15.99
N GLN A 342 -6.70 9.09 -17.25
CA GLN A 342 -7.29 10.35 -17.76
C GLN A 342 -6.43 11.59 -17.52
N ASP A 343 -5.11 11.46 -17.53
CA ASP A 343 -4.15 12.57 -17.33
C ASP A 343 -4.40 13.41 -16.05
N GLN A 344 -5.04 12.78 -15.04
CA GLN A 344 -5.42 13.45 -13.79
C GLN A 344 -4.29 13.55 -12.76
N GLN A 345 -3.09 13.06 -13.09
CA GLN A 345 -1.95 13.04 -12.15
C GLN A 345 -1.60 14.43 -11.65
N GLU A 346 -1.50 15.43 -12.54
CA GLU A 346 -1.15 16.79 -12.17
C GLU A 346 -2.23 17.44 -11.29
N LEU A 347 -3.49 17.21 -11.61
CA LEU A 347 -4.61 17.69 -10.80
C LEU A 347 -4.57 17.10 -9.39
N PHE A 348 -4.36 15.80 -9.27
CA PHE A 348 -4.21 15.13 -7.98
C PHE A 348 -3.01 15.70 -7.21
N ASN A 349 -1.84 15.80 -7.84
CA ASN A 349 -0.63 16.34 -7.22
C ASN A 349 -0.85 17.77 -6.72
N SER A 350 -1.47 18.62 -7.52
CA SER A 350 -1.79 20.01 -7.15
C SER A 350 -2.73 20.08 -5.97
N ASN A 351 -3.74 19.21 -5.89
CA ASN A 351 -4.67 19.16 -4.76
C ASN A 351 -3.97 18.79 -3.47
N ILE A 352 -3.09 17.77 -3.51
CA ILE A 352 -2.33 17.32 -2.34
C ILE A 352 -1.34 18.41 -1.89
N THR A 353 -0.55 18.95 -2.81
CA THR A 353 0.46 19.97 -2.45
C THR A 353 -0.17 21.28 -1.98
N ASN A 354 -1.28 21.71 -2.59
CA ASN A 354 -2.03 22.89 -2.15
C ASN A 354 -2.61 22.70 -0.74
N TYR A 355 -3.13 21.49 -0.42
CA TYR A 355 -3.60 21.17 0.92
C TYR A 355 -2.46 21.32 1.95
N VAL A 356 -1.30 20.70 1.70
CA VAL A 356 -0.15 20.79 2.62
C VAL A 356 0.32 22.22 2.75
N ARG A 357 0.51 22.96 1.64
CA ARG A 357 0.97 24.35 1.63
C ARG A 357 0.07 25.30 2.41
N LYS A 358 -1.25 25.15 2.31
CA LYS A 358 -2.21 25.96 3.04
C LYS A 358 -2.12 25.73 4.54
N ASN A 359 -1.97 24.49 4.97
CA ASN A 359 -2.01 24.15 6.40
C ASN A 359 -0.64 24.27 7.07
N SER A 360 0.48 24.08 6.38
CA SER A 360 1.82 24.33 6.93
C SER A 360 2.10 25.81 7.18
N ARG A 361 1.49 26.72 6.39
CA ARG A 361 1.59 28.17 6.65
C ARG A 361 0.83 28.61 7.90
N ASN A 362 -0.33 28.01 8.14
CA ASN A 362 -1.14 28.31 9.31
C ASN A 362 -0.47 27.87 10.63
N SER A 363 0.33 26.80 10.60
CA SER A 363 1.10 26.33 11.77
C SER A 363 2.32 27.20 12.11
N ARG A 364 2.79 28.08 11.17
CA ARG A 364 3.90 29.02 11.43
C ARG A 364 3.44 30.34 12.04
N PHE A 365 2.13 30.60 12.12
CA PHE A 365 1.54 31.85 12.64
C PHE A 365 0.66 31.60 13.87
N SER A 366 0.57 30.39 14.38
CA SER A 366 -0.05 30.03 15.66
C SER A 366 1.02 29.63 16.67
#